data_e982479cda7e63f46fcb206acfd4a454
#
_entry.id   e982479cda7e63f46fcb206acfd4a454
#
_cell.length_a   1.000
_cell.length_b   1.000
_cell.length_c   1.000
_cell.angle_alpha   90.00
_cell.angle_beta   90.00
_cell.angle_gamma   90.00
#
_symmetry.space_group_name_H-M   'P 1'
#
loop_
_entity.id
_entity.type
_entity.pdbx_description
1 polymer ?
#
loop_
_entity_poly.entity_id
_entity_poly.type
_entity_poly.pdbx_seq_one_letter_code
_entity_poly.pdbx_strand_id
1 'polypeptide(L)'
;VTYTTNRKAPLTPISRLVEMNGESYLAWNPIECIAGYKVIRNGEVIATTRNTSYRLETPGEYQVLGFDENGIESFASEPVQYHSILIQSLGGKATQLGSAQVSYQPTEPVSGFWGEGFVELDRQTGPVSIPLELPADGTYYLALHYANGNGPVNTENKAAIRTLLVDGQKVGTVVMPHRGQGNWYDWGLSNSIPVTLTKGNHTLTIEFRPENENMNLNTNHALVDAVRIVCP
;
A
#
# COMPACT_ATOMS: atom_id res chain seq x y z
N VAL A 1 -12.83 -22.55 53.72
CA VAL A 1 -13.16 -22.75 52.29
C VAL A 1 -11.84 -22.67 51.57
N THR A 2 -11.31 -23.81 51.08
CA THR A 2 -10.08 -23.86 50.32
C THR A 2 -10.44 -23.71 48.84
N TYR A 3 -10.08 -22.59 48.24
CA TYR A 3 -10.23 -22.39 46.79
C TYR A 3 -9.01 -22.99 46.12
N THR A 4 -9.15 -24.18 45.51
CA THR A 4 -8.15 -24.76 44.61
C THR A 4 -8.47 -24.33 43.17
N THR A 5 -7.87 -23.25 42.71
CA THR A 5 -7.89 -22.90 41.30
C THR A 5 -6.73 -23.59 40.59
N ASN A 6 -6.96 -24.84 40.17
CA ASN A 6 -5.99 -25.58 39.36
C ASN A 6 -6.18 -25.39 37.83
N ARG A 7 -6.93 -24.38 37.43
CA ARG A 7 -7.17 -24.09 36.02
C ARG A 7 -6.32 -22.92 35.57
N LYS A 8 -5.34 -23.22 34.75
CA LYS A 8 -4.46 -22.24 34.13
C LYS A 8 -5.06 -21.82 32.79
N ALA A 9 -5.23 -20.54 32.57
CA ALA A 9 -5.66 -20.05 31.25
C ALA A 9 -4.65 -20.46 30.17
N PRO A 10 -5.11 -20.72 28.93
CA PRO A 10 -4.21 -20.99 27.80
C PRO A 10 -3.21 -19.83 27.60
N LEU A 11 -2.11 -20.12 26.92
CA LEU A 11 -1.16 -19.08 26.52
C LEU A 11 -1.80 -18.13 25.52
N THR A 12 -1.39 -16.86 25.57
CA THR A 12 -1.81 -15.84 24.60
C THR A 12 -1.20 -16.14 23.23
N PRO A 13 -1.98 -16.21 22.14
CA PRO A 13 -1.44 -16.33 20.80
C PRO A 13 -0.59 -15.12 20.42
N ILE A 14 0.44 -15.34 19.62
CA ILE A 14 1.23 -14.27 19.00
C ILE A 14 0.80 -14.17 17.54
N SER A 15 0.12 -13.10 17.19
CA SER A 15 -0.45 -12.88 15.87
C SER A 15 0.39 -11.92 15.02
N ARG A 16 0.27 -12.08 13.69
CA ARG A 16 0.91 -11.22 12.70
C ARG A 16 0.11 -11.19 11.41
N LEU A 17 0.27 -10.11 10.64
CA LEU A 17 -0.22 -10.01 9.26
C LEU A 17 0.70 -10.82 8.34
N VAL A 18 0.12 -11.63 7.45
CA VAL A 18 0.84 -12.42 6.43
C VAL A 18 0.11 -12.26 5.10
N GLU A 19 0.85 -12.02 4.04
CA GLU A 19 0.33 -12.02 2.67
C GLU A 19 0.71 -13.32 1.96
N MET A 20 -0.27 -14.00 1.37
CA MET A 20 -0.09 -15.23 0.59
C MET A 20 -0.97 -15.16 -0.66
N ASN A 21 -0.37 -15.32 -1.83
CA ASN A 21 -1.07 -15.32 -3.12
C ASN A 21 -1.96 -14.07 -3.37
N GLY A 22 -1.54 -12.91 -2.86
CA GLY A 22 -2.30 -11.65 -2.98
C GLY A 22 -3.47 -11.51 -1.99
N GLU A 23 -3.60 -12.42 -1.04
CA GLU A 23 -4.58 -12.35 0.03
C GLU A 23 -3.89 -12.11 1.38
N SER A 24 -4.55 -11.37 2.26
CA SER A 24 -4.06 -11.03 3.59
C SER A 24 -4.66 -11.95 4.65
N TYR A 25 -3.84 -12.40 5.57
CA TYR A 25 -4.23 -13.28 6.66
C TYR A 25 -3.73 -12.76 8.01
N LEU A 26 -4.55 -12.87 9.05
CA LEU A 26 -4.07 -12.90 10.43
C LEU A 26 -3.58 -14.33 10.70
N ALA A 27 -2.30 -14.51 10.97
CA ALA A 27 -1.71 -15.80 11.30
C ALA A 27 -1.12 -15.77 12.71
N TRP A 28 -1.16 -16.88 13.43
CA TRP A 28 -0.63 -17.00 14.79
C TRP A 28 0.03 -18.35 15.05
N ASN A 29 0.83 -18.42 16.12
CA ASN A 29 1.44 -19.65 16.57
C ASN A 29 0.39 -20.62 17.13
N PRO A 30 0.50 -21.93 16.89
CA PRO A 30 -0.36 -22.92 17.54
C PRO A 30 -0.13 -22.90 19.05
N ILE A 31 -1.22 -23.08 19.80
CA ILE A 31 -1.22 -23.26 21.26
C ILE A 31 -1.67 -24.69 21.57
N GLU A 32 -0.95 -25.36 22.45
CA GLU A 32 -1.29 -26.72 22.87
C GLU A 32 -2.48 -26.73 23.85
N CYS A 33 -3.20 -27.84 23.88
CA CYS A 33 -4.28 -28.12 24.82
C CYS A 33 -5.43 -27.10 24.77
N ILE A 34 -5.79 -26.65 23.58
CA ILE A 34 -6.95 -25.75 23.38
C ILE A 34 -8.03 -26.42 22.52
N ALA A 35 -9.27 -25.98 22.69
CA ALA A 35 -10.39 -26.37 21.85
C ALA A 35 -10.49 -25.59 20.55
N GLY A 36 -10.00 -24.34 20.54
CA GLY A 36 -10.02 -23.47 19.38
C GLY A 36 -9.58 -22.05 19.67
N TYR A 37 -9.78 -21.19 18.66
CA TYR A 37 -9.46 -19.77 18.71
C TYR A 37 -10.71 -18.94 18.38
N LYS A 38 -10.79 -17.76 18.98
CA LYS A 38 -11.75 -16.71 18.59
C LYS A 38 -10.98 -15.59 17.94
N VAL A 39 -11.45 -15.18 16.75
CA VAL A 39 -10.93 -14.01 16.02
C VAL A 39 -11.81 -12.82 16.39
N ILE A 40 -11.18 -11.73 16.79
CA ILE A 40 -11.79 -10.49 17.23
C ILE A 40 -11.47 -9.41 16.21
N ARG A 41 -12.46 -8.61 15.83
CA ARG A 41 -12.27 -7.41 15.03
C ARG A 41 -12.94 -6.23 15.74
N ASN A 42 -12.18 -5.15 15.96
CA ASN A 42 -12.65 -3.94 16.63
C ASN A 42 -13.35 -4.23 17.99
N GLY A 43 -12.83 -5.19 18.74
CA GLY A 43 -13.38 -5.61 20.03
C GLY A 43 -14.52 -6.64 19.96
N GLU A 44 -14.99 -7.02 18.79
CA GLU A 44 -16.08 -8.00 18.61
C GLU A 44 -15.57 -9.33 18.06
N VAL A 45 -16.07 -10.45 18.60
CA VAL A 45 -15.76 -11.78 18.10
C VAL A 45 -16.49 -11.99 16.77
N ILE A 46 -15.72 -12.16 15.69
CA ILE A 46 -16.26 -12.33 14.33
C ILE A 46 -16.20 -13.77 13.83
N ALA A 47 -15.33 -14.60 14.42
CA ALA A 47 -15.19 -15.99 14.02
C ALA A 47 -14.65 -16.86 15.16
N THR A 48 -14.96 -18.18 15.09
CA THR A 48 -14.33 -19.23 15.88
C THR A 48 -13.74 -20.24 14.92
N THR A 49 -12.49 -20.67 15.16
CA THR A 49 -11.76 -21.58 14.27
C THR A 49 -10.82 -22.48 15.04
N ARG A 50 -10.40 -23.60 14.42
CA ARG A 50 -9.30 -24.46 14.89
C ARG A 50 -8.02 -24.22 14.08
N ASN A 51 -8.11 -23.47 12.99
CA ASN A 51 -6.94 -23.09 12.19
C ASN A 51 -6.07 -22.08 12.94
N THR A 52 -4.84 -21.94 12.51
CA THR A 52 -3.89 -20.93 13.00
C THR A 52 -3.76 -19.72 12.07
N SER A 53 -4.75 -19.54 11.21
CA SER A 53 -4.86 -18.37 10.34
C SER A 53 -6.33 -18.06 10.05
N TYR A 54 -6.59 -16.78 9.74
CA TYR A 54 -7.89 -16.24 9.34
C TYR A 54 -7.70 -15.24 8.21
N ARG A 55 -8.44 -15.40 7.11
CA ARG A 55 -8.40 -14.48 5.97
C ARG A 55 -9.03 -13.14 6.33
N LEU A 56 -8.33 -12.05 6.00
CA LEU A 56 -8.77 -10.69 6.26
C LEU A 56 -9.43 -10.12 5.01
N GLU A 57 -10.69 -9.73 5.13
CA GLU A 57 -11.46 -9.16 4.01
C GLU A 57 -11.92 -7.72 4.31
N THR A 58 -12.06 -7.38 5.58
CA THR A 58 -12.58 -6.09 6.02
C THR A 58 -11.53 -5.36 6.85
N PRO A 59 -11.27 -4.07 6.61
CA PRO A 59 -10.37 -3.28 7.43
C PRO A 59 -10.76 -3.27 8.91
N GLY A 60 -9.77 -3.11 9.78
CA GLY A 60 -9.99 -3.02 11.21
C GLY A 60 -8.81 -3.51 12.05
N GLU A 61 -8.96 -3.39 13.36
CA GLU A 61 -8.05 -3.93 14.33
C GLU A 61 -8.40 -5.37 14.64
N TYR A 62 -7.46 -6.28 14.45
CA TYR A 62 -7.65 -7.71 14.65
C TYR A 62 -6.82 -8.24 15.79
N GLN A 63 -7.44 -9.11 16.58
CA GLN A 63 -6.83 -9.87 17.65
C GLN A 63 -7.31 -11.32 17.61
N VAL A 64 -6.60 -12.21 18.27
CA VAL A 64 -6.99 -13.61 18.44
C VAL A 64 -6.75 -14.06 19.88
N LEU A 65 -7.66 -14.85 20.42
CA LEU A 65 -7.49 -15.54 21.69
C LEU A 65 -7.74 -17.05 21.53
N GLY A 66 -7.11 -17.85 22.38
CA GLY A 66 -7.37 -19.28 22.46
C GLY A 66 -8.33 -19.59 23.60
N PHE A 67 -9.08 -20.69 23.49
CA PHE A 67 -9.93 -21.19 24.58
C PHE A 67 -9.79 -22.71 24.73
N ASP A 68 -9.86 -23.19 25.96
CA ASP A 68 -9.78 -24.63 26.28
C ASP A 68 -11.14 -25.33 26.18
N GLU A 69 -11.17 -26.65 26.40
CA GLU A 69 -12.40 -27.45 26.37
C GLU A 69 -13.43 -27.07 27.46
N ASN A 70 -13.02 -26.33 28.48
CA ASN A 70 -13.91 -25.82 29.53
C ASN A 70 -14.37 -24.39 29.25
N GLY A 71 -13.96 -23.81 28.10
CA GLY A 71 -14.28 -22.44 27.72
C GLY A 71 -13.46 -21.37 28.43
N ILE A 72 -12.33 -21.74 29.07
CA ILE A 72 -11.43 -20.76 29.68
C ILE A 72 -10.60 -20.13 28.56
N GLU A 73 -10.66 -18.81 28.48
CA GLU A 73 -10.01 -18.02 27.44
C GLU A 73 -8.61 -17.55 27.87
N SER A 74 -7.70 -17.43 26.91
CA SER A 74 -6.43 -16.70 27.06
C SER A 74 -6.69 -15.18 27.02
N PHE A 75 -5.66 -14.39 27.29
CA PHE A 75 -5.69 -12.98 26.84
C PHE A 75 -5.70 -12.95 25.30
N ALA A 76 -6.25 -11.86 24.75
CA ALA A 76 -6.15 -11.60 23.32
C ALA A 76 -4.70 -11.25 22.94
N SER A 77 -4.33 -11.58 21.72
CA SER A 77 -3.03 -11.19 21.15
C SER A 77 -2.87 -9.67 21.10
N GLU A 78 -1.65 -9.18 20.88
CA GLU A 78 -1.45 -7.80 20.47
C GLU A 78 -2.28 -7.49 19.21
N PRO A 79 -2.84 -6.27 19.12
CA PRO A 79 -3.67 -5.88 17.99
C PRO A 79 -2.86 -5.76 16.69
N VAL A 80 -3.43 -6.26 15.60
CA VAL A 80 -2.91 -6.16 14.25
C VAL A 80 -3.85 -5.30 13.42
N GLN A 81 -3.37 -4.18 12.89
CA GLN A 81 -4.16 -3.33 12.00
C GLN A 81 -4.14 -3.89 10.57
N TYR A 82 -5.32 -4.10 10.01
CA TYR A 82 -5.50 -4.45 8.61
C TYR A 82 -6.19 -3.31 7.86
N HIS A 83 -5.57 -2.89 6.76
CA HIS A 83 -6.12 -1.90 5.85
C HIS A 83 -6.31 -2.55 4.48
N SER A 84 -7.45 -2.34 3.85
CA SER A 84 -7.62 -2.75 2.46
C SER A 84 -6.77 -1.86 1.54
N ILE A 85 -6.27 -2.45 0.46
CA ILE A 85 -5.45 -1.76 -0.53
C ILE A 85 -6.19 -1.80 -1.85
N LEU A 86 -6.38 -0.64 -2.46
CA LEU A 86 -6.87 -0.50 -3.83
C LEU A 86 -5.70 -0.12 -4.73
N ILE A 87 -5.67 -0.70 -5.92
CA ILE A 87 -4.72 -0.33 -6.97
C ILE A 87 -5.53 0.24 -8.12
N GLN A 88 -5.27 1.51 -8.44
CA GLN A 88 -5.90 2.19 -9.56
C GLN A 88 -4.87 2.42 -10.66
N SER A 89 -5.03 1.73 -11.80
CA SER A 89 -4.18 1.94 -12.98
C SER A 89 -4.37 3.34 -13.56
N LEU A 90 -3.29 3.93 -14.05
CA LEU A 90 -3.34 5.18 -14.81
C LEU A 90 -3.86 4.98 -16.26
N GLY A 91 -4.09 3.74 -16.69
CA GLY A 91 -4.55 3.43 -18.04
C GLY A 91 -3.47 3.57 -19.12
N GLY A 92 -2.21 3.69 -18.73
CA GLY A 92 -1.08 3.73 -19.67
C GLY A 92 -0.91 2.41 -20.43
N LYS A 93 -0.47 2.50 -21.69
CA LYS A 93 -0.19 1.34 -22.56
C LYS A 93 1.24 1.30 -23.09
N ALA A 94 2.06 2.29 -22.74
CA ALA A 94 3.45 2.34 -23.13
C ALA A 94 4.24 1.16 -22.52
N THR A 95 5.11 0.58 -23.29
CA THR A 95 6.06 -0.46 -22.84
C THR A 95 7.51 -0.09 -23.18
N GLN A 96 7.70 1.02 -23.87
CA GLN A 96 9.00 1.58 -24.24
C GLN A 96 9.01 3.09 -23.93
N LEU A 97 10.18 3.60 -23.56
CA LEU A 97 10.36 5.03 -23.41
C LEU A 97 10.28 5.73 -24.77
N GLY A 98 9.42 6.74 -24.85
CA GLY A 98 9.26 7.59 -26.05
C GLY A 98 10.09 8.87 -26.00
N SER A 99 10.49 9.31 -24.82
CA SER A 99 11.15 10.60 -24.61
C SER A 99 12.65 10.55 -24.89
N ALA A 100 13.14 11.51 -25.66
CA ALA A 100 14.57 11.77 -25.83
C ALA A 100 15.22 12.47 -24.61
N GLN A 101 14.46 12.83 -23.60
CA GLN A 101 14.91 13.62 -22.45
C GLN A 101 15.40 12.77 -21.27
N VAL A 102 15.26 11.45 -21.32
CA VAL A 102 15.80 10.57 -20.29
C VAL A 102 17.31 10.39 -20.46
N SER A 103 18.03 10.40 -19.34
CA SER A 103 19.49 10.28 -19.35
C SER A 103 20.00 8.93 -19.86
N TYR A 104 19.22 7.87 -19.66
CA TYR A 104 19.53 6.50 -20.05
C TYR A 104 18.28 5.80 -20.57
N GLN A 105 18.33 5.36 -21.81
CA GLN A 105 17.24 4.57 -22.42
C GLN A 105 17.50 3.08 -22.16
N PRO A 106 16.47 2.30 -21.79
CA PRO A 106 16.61 0.85 -21.78
C PRO A 106 16.79 0.31 -23.19
N THR A 107 17.55 -0.78 -23.32
CA THR A 107 17.73 -1.49 -24.59
C THR A 107 16.56 -2.42 -24.92
N GLU A 108 15.83 -2.83 -23.90
CA GLU A 108 14.68 -3.72 -23.97
C GLU A 108 13.39 -2.99 -23.54
N PRO A 109 12.22 -3.49 -23.93
CA PRO A 109 10.96 -2.94 -23.43
C PRO A 109 10.89 -2.93 -21.90
N VAL A 110 10.38 -1.85 -21.34
CA VAL A 110 10.20 -1.71 -19.89
C VAL A 110 9.21 -2.76 -19.39
N SER A 111 9.52 -3.39 -18.26
CA SER A 111 8.70 -4.42 -17.64
C SER A 111 8.62 -4.23 -16.12
N GLY A 112 7.75 -4.98 -15.43
CA GLY A 112 7.59 -4.94 -13.98
C GLY A 112 6.52 -3.98 -13.48
N PHE A 113 5.82 -3.27 -14.36
CA PHE A 113 4.65 -2.44 -14.03
C PHE A 113 3.42 -3.32 -13.70
N TRP A 114 2.48 -2.73 -13.00
CA TRP A 114 1.17 -3.33 -12.73
C TRP A 114 0.20 -3.00 -13.89
N GLY A 115 -0.57 -3.97 -14.36
CA GLY A 115 -1.53 -3.76 -15.44
C GLY A 115 -0.93 -3.79 -16.84
N GLU A 116 -1.45 -2.95 -17.77
CA GLU A 116 -1.17 -3.04 -19.22
C GLU A 116 0.03 -2.19 -19.67
N GLY A 117 0.51 -1.27 -18.85
CA GLY A 117 1.58 -0.35 -19.21
C GLY A 117 1.70 0.81 -18.21
N PHE A 118 2.36 1.87 -18.65
CA PHE A 118 2.67 3.04 -17.84
C PHE A 118 2.46 4.34 -18.61
N VAL A 119 2.41 5.44 -17.87
CA VAL A 119 2.45 6.81 -18.39
C VAL A 119 3.81 7.41 -18.12
N GLU A 120 4.42 8.02 -19.13
CA GLU A 120 5.62 8.83 -18.96
C GLU A 120 5.24 10.21 -18.43
N LEU A 121 5.79 10.56 -17.29
CA LEU A 121 5.63 11.89 -16.70
C LEU A 121 6.93 12.68 -16.84
N ASP A 122 6.93 13.67 -17.73
CA ASP A 122 7.99 14.67 -17.85
C ASP A 122 7.49 16.07 -17.45
N ARG A 123 8.27 17.10 -17.66
CA ARG A 123 7.87 18.50 -17.37
C ARG A 123 6.79 19.04 -18.33
N GLN A 124 6.64 18.42 -19.49
CA GLN A 124 5.71 18.85 -20.55
C GLN A 124 4.43 18.03 -20.53
N THR A 125 4.41 16.91 -19.82
CA THR A 125 3.21 16.09 -19.65
C THR A 125 2.13 16.90 -18.95
N GLY A 126 1.00 17.07 -19.62
CA GLY A 126 -0.18 17.72 -19.04
C GLY A 126 -0.73 16.94 -17.83
N PRO A 127 -1.74 17.49 -17.14
CA PRO A 127 -2.35 16.81 -16.02
C PRO A 127 -2.90 15.42 -16.41
N VAL A 128 -2.58 14.42 -15.61
CA VAL A 128 -3.13 13.06 -15.72
C VAL A 128 -4.21 12.91 -14.67
N SER A 129 -5.46 12.74 -15.09
CA SER A 129 -6.61 12.61 -14.19
C SER A 129 -7.19 11.21 -14.29
N ILE A 130 -7.44 10.60 -13.13
CA ILE A 130 -8.03 9.27 -13.00
C ILE A 130 -9.20 9.29 -12.01
N PRO A 131 -10.26 8.52 -12.29
CA PRO A 131 -11.35 8.37 -11.32
C PRO A 131 -10.91 7.49 -10.14
N LEU A 132 -11.36 7.85 -8.95
CA LEU A 132 -11.25 7.03 -7.75
C LEU A 132 -12.67 6.73 -7.27
N GLU A 133 -12.96 5.45 -6.99
CA GLU A 133 -14.18 5.04 -6.33
C GLU A 133 -13.83 4.54 -4.92
N LEU A 134 -14.26 5.28 -3.90
CA LEU A 134 -13.89 5.01 -2.51
C LEU A 134 -15.03 4.34 -1.74
N PRO A 135 -14.74 3.25 -0.99
CA PRO A 135 -15.75 2.43 -0.35
C PRO A 135 -16.33 3.04 0.94
N ALA A 136 -15.63 3.97 1.59
CA ALA A 136 -16.01 4.52 2.88
C ALA A 136 -15.50 5.96 3.07
N ASP A 137 -16.04 6.66 4.07
CA ASP A 137 -15.44 7.91 4.57
C ASP A 137 -14.17 7.59 5.37
N GLY A 138 -13.15 8.43 5.29
CA GLY A 138 -11.98 8.28 6.15
C GLY A 138 -10.69 8.86 5.58
N THR A 139 -9.58 8.56 6.24
CA THR A 139 -8.25 9.01 5.80
C THR A 139 -7.60 7.93 4.95
N TYR A 140 -7.37 8.26 3.71
CA TYR A 140 -6.70 7.43 2.71
C TYR A 140 -5.24 7.84 2.59
N TYR A 141 -4.38 6.89 2.21
CA TYR A 141 -2.97 7.14 1.95
C TYR A 141 -2.67 6.80 0.49
N LEU A 142 -2.32 7.83 -0.29
CA LEU A 142 -2.08 7.72 -1.72
C LEU A 142 -0.57 7.68 -2.00
N ALA A 143 -0.11 6.71 -2.78
CA ALA A 143 1.27 6.64 -3.27
C ALA A 143 1.28 6.23 -4.75
N LEU A 144 2.20 6.81 -5.53
CA LEU A 144 2.38 6.42 -6.94
C LEU A 144 3.32 5.21 -7.01
N HIS A 145 2.95 4.21 -7.80
CA HIS A 145 3.85 3.13 -8.21
C HIS A 145 4.61 3.60 -9.43
N TYR A 146 5.94 3.63 -9.35
CA TYR A 146 6.77 4.31 -10.35
C TYR A 146 8.10 3.59 -10.59
N ALA A 147 8.70 3.88 -11.76
CA ALA A 147 10.09 3.60 -12.05
C ALA A 147 10.81 4.91 -12.46
N ASN A 148 12.07 5.04 -12.04
CA ASN A 148 12.93 6.17 -12.40
C ASN A 148 14.36 5.68 -12.57
N GLY A 149 14.75 5.42 -13.80
CA GLY A 149 16.09 4.96 -14.22
C GLY A 149 17.02 6.08 -14.64
N ASN A 150 16.66 7.36 -14.38
CA ASN A 150 17.55 8.47 -14.71
C ASN A 150 18.86 8.38 -13.93
N GLY A 151 19.95 8.87 -14.52
CA GLY A 151 21.28 8.87 -13.92
C GLY A 151 22.18 9.89 -14.60
N PRO A 152 23.42 9.98 -14.19
CA PRO A 152 24.05 9.40 -13.00
C PRO A 152 23.58 10.07 -11.69
N VAL A 153 23.77 9.37 -10.58
CA VAL A 153 23.26 9.74 -9.25
C VAL A 153 24.00 10.88 -8.58
N ASN A 154 25.26 11.00 -8.88
CA ASN A 154 26.24 11.68 -8.01
C ASN A 154 26.43 13.17 -8.30
N THR A 155 25.79 13.74 -9.29
CA THR A 155 26.02 15.12 -9.71
C THR A 155 24.79 16.01 -9.68
N GLU A 156 23.58 15.44 -9.69
CA GLU A 156 22.34 16.18 -9.86
C GLU A 156 21.15 15.44 -9.20
N ASN A 157 20.15 16.21 -8.80
CA ASN A 157 18.91 15.62 -8.30
C ASN A 157 18.10 15.01 -9.47
N LYS A 158 17.97 13.72 -9.48
CA LYS A 158 17.22 12.94 -10.50
C LYS A 158 15.82 12.54 -10.06
N ALA A 159 15.31 13.11 -8.98
CA ALA A 159 13.94 12.85 -8.55
C ALA A 159 12.93 13.49 -9.52
N ALA A 160 11.85 12.79 -9.80
CA ALA A 160 10.66 13.39 -10.38
C ALA A 160 9.70 13.81 -9.27
N ILE A 161 9.12 15.00 -9.40
CA ILE A 161 8.25 15.60 -8.39
C ILE A 161 6.93 15.98 -9.05
N ARG A 162 5.80 15.63 -8.42
CA ARG A 162 4.47 15.98 -8.91
C ARG A 162 3.56 16.41 -7.78
N THR A 163 2.67 17.34 -8.09
CA THR A 163 1.57 17.74 -7.21
C THR A 163 0.39 16.80 -7.42
N LEU A 164 -0.18 16.32 -6.31
CA LEU A 164 -1.44 15.58 -6.32
C LEU A 164 -2.59 16.51 -5.94
N LEU A 165 -3.67 16.42 -6.70
CA LEU A 165 -4.94 17.05 -6.39
C LEU A 165 -6.02 15.98 -6.32
N VAL A 166 -6.97 16.16 -5.40
CA VAL A 166 -8.23 15.41 -5.39
C VAL A 166 -9.35 16.44 -5.55
N ASP A 167 -10.22 16.22 -6.52
CA ASP A 167 -11.33 17.12 -6.89
C ASP A 167 -10.87 18.58 -7.10
N GLY A 168 -9.70 18.73 -7.73
CA GLY A 168 -9.07 20.02 -8.00
C GLY A 168 -8.39 20.70 -6.81
N GLN A 169 -8.44 20.10 -5.60
CA GLN A 169 -7.76 20.61 -4.41
C GLN A 169 -6.41 19.94 -4.22
N LYS A 170 -5.35 20.72 -4.01
CA LYS A 170 -4.01 20.19 -3.73
C LYS A 170 -4.02 19.44 -2.41
N VAL A 171 -3.66 18.15 -2.44
CA VAL A 171 -3.56 17.29 -1.25
C VAL A 171 -2.12 17.01 -0.83
N GLY A 172 -1.16 17.15 -1.74
CA GLY A 172 0.24 16.96 -1.40
C GLY A 172 1.17 16.95 -2.60
N THR A 173 2.42 16.61 -2.33
CA THR A 173 3.47 16.50 -3.34
C THR A 173 4.15 15.13 -3.22
N VAL A 174 4.20 14.39 -4.31
CA VAL A 174 4.91 13.12 -4.39
C VAL A 174 6.29 13.33 -4.98
N VAL A 175 7.24 12.59 -4.42
CA VAL A 175 8.63 12.56 -4.85
C VAL A 175 8.96 11.14 -5.29
N MET A 176 9.52 11.01 -6.47
CA MET A 176 9.89 9.76 -7.13
C MET A 176 11.41 9.76 -7.37
N PRO A 177 12.23 9.46 -6.36
CA PRO A 177 13.67 9.41 -6.49
C PRO A 177 14.10 8.41 -7.57
N HIS A 178 15.29 8.64 -8.15
CA HIS A 178 15.83 7.65 -9.06
C HIS A 178 16.12 6.33 -8.30
N ARG A 179 15.97 5.21 -9.00
CA ARG A 179 16.09 3.85 -8.45
C ARG A 179 17.31 3.09 -9.00
N GLY A 180 18.21 3.80 -9.63
CA GLY A 180 19.44 3.25 -10.25
C GLY A 180 19.55 3.70 -11.70
N GLN A 181 20.76 4.05 -12.10
CA GLN A 181 21.05 4.50 -13.47
C GLN A 181 20.66 3.44 -14.49
N GLY A 182 19.82 3.80 -15.44
CA GLY A 182 19.31 2.91 -16.48
C GLY A 182 18.32 1.84 -15.98
N ASN A 183 17.98 1.84 -14.69
CA ASN A 183 17.11 0.83 -14.09
C ASN A 183 15.63 1.24 -14.17
N TRP A 184 15.03 1.03 -15.33
CA TRP A 184 13.61 1.28 -15.61
C TRP A 184 12.72 0.08 -15.30
N TYR A 185 13.29 -0.96 -14.67
CA TYR A 185 12.61 -2.21 -14.30
C TYR A 185 12.40 -2.33 -12.79
N ASP A 186 13.05 -1.48 -12.01
CA ASP A 186 12.89 -1.45 -10.55
C ASP A 186 11.75 -0.49 -10.19
N TRP A 187 10.56 -1.05 -10.05
CA TRP A 187 9.37 -0.33 -9.64
C TRP A 187 9.25 -0.25 -8.12
N GLY A 188 8.68 0.84 -7.63
CA GLY A 188 8.45 1.04 -6.21
C GLY A 188 7.46 2.15 -5.95
N LEU A 189 7.23 2.44 -4.68
CA LEU A 189 6.27 3.45 -4.27
C LEU A 189 6.96 4.78 -3.95
N SER A 190 6.31 5.88 -4.31
CA SER A 190 6.64 7.23 -3.85
C SER A 190 6.39 7.37 -2.34
N ASN A 191 6.67 8.54 -1.77
CA ASN A 191 6.13 8.89 -0.47
C ASN A 191 4.60 8.84 -0.50
N SER A 192 4.00 8.54 0.65
CA SER A 192 2.56 8.44 0.83
C SER A 192 1.95 9.78 1.27
N ILE A 193 0.82 10.13 0.70
CA ILE A 193 0.09 11.38 0.99
C ILE A 193 -1.21 11.02 1.72
N PRO A 194 -1.39 11.44 2.99
CA PRO A 194 -2.67 11.28 3.67
C PRO A 194 -3.69 12.29 3.16
N VAL A 195 -4.92 11.83 2.94
CA VAL A 195 -6.04 12.69 2.53
C VAL A 195 -7.35 12.15 3.14
N THR A 196 -8.14 13.04 3.73
CA THR A 196 -9.47 12.67 4.25
C THR A 196 -10.50 12.90 3.17
N LEU A 197 -11.19 11.82 2.78
CA LEU A 197 -12.18 11.82 1.69
C LEU A 197 -13.46 11.14 2.15
N THR A 198 -14.56 11.47 1.48
CA THR A 198 -15.85 10.82 1.67
C THR A 198 -15.96 9.56 0.82
N LYS A 199 -16.89 8.70 1.16
CA LYS A 199 -17.33 7.61 0.28
C LYS A 199 -17.83 8.16 -1.05
N GLY A 200 -17.48 7.50 -2.16
CA GLY A 200 -18.00 7.80 -3.49
C GLY A 200 -16.92 8.07 -4.51
N ASN A 201 -17.31 8.80 -5.56
CA ASN A 201 -16.43 9.08 -6.69
C ASN A 201 -15.66 10.37 -6.48
N HIS A 202 -14.36 10.31 -6.71
CA HIS A 202 -13.42 11.41 -6.69
C HIS A 202 -12.57 11.41 -7.95
N THR A 203 -11.89 12.50 -8.22
CA THR A 203 -10.92 12.60 -9.31
C THR A 203 -9.55 12.91 -8.73
N LEU A 204 -8.60 11.98 -8.90
CA LEU A 204 -7.20 12.23 -8.61
C LEU A 204 -6.54 12.82 -9.85
N THR A 205 -5.82 13.93 -9.68
CA THR A 205 -5.02 14.55 -10.73
C THR A 205 -3.56 14.61 -10.32
N ILE A 206 -2.69 14.17 -11.21
CA ILE A 206 -1.23 14.22 -11.08
C ILE A 206 -0.74 15.26 -12.06
N GLU A 207 -0.09 16.31 -11.60
CA GLU A 207 0.39 17.37 -12.50
C GLU A 207 1.76 17.91 -12.10
N PHE A 208 2.46 18.47 -13.08
CA PHE A 208 3.66 19.25 -12.88
C PHE A 208 3.28 20.72 -12.65
N ARG A 209 3.81 21.30 -11.57
CA ARG A 209 3.66 22.72 -11.24
C ARG A 209 5.03 23.40 -11.07
N PRO A 210 5.14 24.73 -11.17
CA PRO A 210 6.42 25.42 -10.99
C PRO A 210 7.16 25.04 -9.69
N GLU A 211 6.43 24.82 -8.61
CA GLU A 211 7.02 24.39 -7.33
C GLU A 211 7.57 22.96 -7.35
N ASN A 212 7.30 22.18 -8.39
CA ASN A 212 7.84 20.82 -8.58
C ASN A 212 9.20 20.84 -9.30
N GLU A 213 9.70 21.98 -9.72
CA GLU A 213 11.03 22.07 -10.30
C GLU A 213 12.08 21.67 -9.28
N ASN A 214 13.06 20.90 -9.71
CA ASN A 214 14.21 20.52 -8.93
C ASN A 214 15.51 21.06 -9.58
N MET A 215 16.65 20.80 -8.96
CA MET A 215 17.93 21.29 -9.46
C MET A 215 18.31 20.76 -10.85
N ASN A 216 17.69 19.67 -11.29
CA ASN A 216 17.88 19.11 -12.62
C ASN A 216 16.61 19.18 -13.45
N LEU A 217 16.48 20.27 -14.17
CA LEU A 217 15.31 20.58 -14.99
C LEU A 217 15.07 19.53 -16.09
N ASN A 218 16.10 18.83 -16.55
CA ASN A 218 16.01 17.91 -17.69
C ASN A 218 15.61 16.49 -17.31
N THR A 219 15.60 16.15 -16.03
CA THR A 219 15.38 14.79 -15.55
C THR A 219 14.24 14.64 -14.55
N ASN A 220 13.37 15.63 -14.44
CA ASN A 220 12.13 15.54 -13.67
C ASN A 220 11.13 14.62 -14.40
N HIS A 221 11.57 13.38 -14.64
CA HIS A 221 10.91 12.36 -15.44
C HIS A 221 10.82 11.05 -14.66
N ALA A 222 9.66 10.41 -14.71
CA ALA A 222 9.40 9.08 -14.17
C ALA A 222 8.34 8.37 -14.99
N LEU A 223 8.32 7.05 -14.92
CA LEU A 223 7.23 6.22 -15.39
C LEU A 223 6.29 5.96 -14.22
N VAL A 224 5.00 6.07 -14.43
CA VAL A 224 3.98 5.80 -13.43
C VAL A 224 2.89 4.93 -14.05
N ASP A 225 2.56 3.82 -13.42
CA ASP A 225 1.55 2.90 -13.92
C ASP A 225 0.28 2.87 -13.07
N ALA A 226 0.41 3.09 -11.76
CA ALA A 226 -0.72 2.98 -10.87
C ALA A 226 -0.61 3.90 -9.64
N VAL A 227 -1.74 4.11 -9.00
CA VAL A 227 -1.85 4.65 -7.64
C VAL A 227 -2.20 3.52 -6.69
N ARG A 228 -1.40 3.38 -5.64
CA ARG A 228 -1.71 2.53 -4.49
C ARG A 228 -2.46 3.36 -3.46
N ILE A 229 -3.62 2.87 -3.06
CA ILE A 229 -4.53 3.55 -2.12
C ILE A 229 -4.69 2.63 -0.92
N VAL A 230 -4.22 3.07 0.25
CA VAL A 230 -4.49 2.37 1.51
C VAL A 230 -5.77 2.97 2.10
N CYS A 231 -6.76 2.13 2.33
CA CYS A 231 -8.07 2.53 2.84
C CYS A 231 -8.07 2.61 4.38
N PRO A 232 -8.95 3.42 4.97
CA PRO A 232 -9.11 3.51 6.42
C PRO A 232 -9.55 2.20 7.06
#